data_e236f097327a8be53eb16681451176c6
#
_entry.id   e236f097327a8be53eb16681451176c6
#
_cell.length_a   1.000
_cell.length_b   1.000
_cell.length_c   1.000
_cell.angle_alpha   90.00
_cell.angle_beta   90.00
_cell.angle_gamma   90.00
#
_symmetry.space_group_name_H-M   'P 1'
#
loop_
_entity.id
_entity.type
_entity.pdbx_description
1 polymer ?
#
loop_
_entity_poly.entity_id
_entity_poly.type
_entity_poly.pdbx_seq_one_letter_code
_entity_poly.pdbx_strand_id
1 'polypeptide(L)'
;DMIGWSDDHRLDNTIRYSNPGIRDVQHAASFFTRLITYDTRYVKSTDAAAYYEAYGDIVGGIGSYPVLGNPHYHQPTDLLETVNHDLVTETSRTTVASIMLLASSPSRLAGLTVGSYQGKTVKLTWTPSPEKSVRSYILAYGLAQAPLKNRITVLKPEATLAGIEPGMII
;
A
#
# COMPACT_ATOMS: atom_id res chain seq x y z
N ASP A 1 -12.69 7.09 -5.79
CA ASP A 1 -13.60 8.22 -5.67
C ASP A 1 -13.13 9.37 -6.54
N MET A 2 -14.07 10.03 -7.30
CA MET A 2 -13.74 11.12 -8.22
C MET A 2 -12.66 10.73 -9.24
N ILE A 3 -12.90 9.73 -10.06
CA ILE A 3 -11.86 9.11 -10.90
C ILE A 3 -11.91 9.51 -12.38
N GLY A 4 -12.88 10.33 -12.78
CA GLY A 4 -13.19 10.50 -14.19
C GLY A 4 -12.94 11.90 -14.76
N TRP A 5 -12.34 12.82 -14.00
CA TRP A 5 -12.09 14.17 -14.50
C TRP A 5 -10.59 14.46 -14.60
N SER A 6 -10.19 15.12 -15.68
CA SER A 6 -8.86 15.66 -15.91
C SER A 6 -8.98 16.95 -16.69
N ASP A 7 -8.30 18.01 -16.25
CA ASP A 7 -8.35 19.35 -16.86
C ASP A 7 -7.52 19.46 -18.15
N ASP A 8 -6.53 18.62 -18.31
CA ASP A 8 -5.58 18.64 -19.43
C ASP A 8 -5.61 17.36 -20.28
N HIS A 9 -6.65 16.55 -20.12
CA HIS A 9 -6.82 15.25 -20.78
C HIS A 9 -5.73 14.21 -20.52
N ARG A 10 -4.83 14.44 -19.56
CA ARG A 10 -3.87 13.43 -19.15
C ARG A 10 -4.56 12.31 -18.40
N LEU A 11 -3.98 11.12 -18.49
CA LEU A 11 -4.45 9.93 -17.75
C LEU A 11 -3.76 9.88 -16.40
N ASP A 12 -4.06 10.85 -15.53
CA ASP A 12 -3.44 10.95 -14.22
C ASP A 12 -4.45 11.00 -13.08
N ASN A 13 -4.11 10.31 -12.01
CA ASN A 13 -4.87 10.30 -10.78
C ASN A 13 -3.95 10.25 -9.55
N THR A 14 -4.51 10.60 -8.42
CA THR A 14 -3.81 10.60 -7.14
C THR A 14 -4.01 9.27 -6.44
N ILE A 15 -2.92 8.63 -6.03
CA ILE A 15 -2.96 7.53 -5.06
C ILE A 15 -3.09 8.12 -3.67
N ARG A 16 -4.21 7.83 -3.02
CA ARG A 16 -4.54 8.25 -1.66
C ARG A 16 -4.32 7.07 -0.73
N TYR A 17 -3.59 7.25 0.35
CA TYR A 17 -3.21 6.13 1.21
C TYR A 17 -3.17 6.50 2.69
N SER A 18 -3.57 5.58 3.53
CA SER A 18 -3.36 5.61 4.98
C SER A 18 -2.03 4.98 5.38
N ASN A 19 -1.54 4.02 4.58
CA ASN A 19 -0.38 3.19 4.87
C ASN A 19 0.52 3.09 3.63
N PRO A 20 1.87 3.19 3.79
CA PRO A 20 2.80 3.06 2.67
C PRO A 20 2.68 1.74 1.90
N GLY A 21 2.30 0.64 2.56
CA GLY A 21 2.15 -0.66 1.90
C GLY A 21 1.07 -0.64 0.82
N ILE A 22 -0.11 -0.07 1.09
CA ILE A 22 -1.17 0.03 0.07
C ILE A 22 -0.79 1.01 -1.05
N ARG A 23 -0.07 2.08 -0.73
CA ARG A 23 0.51 2.99 -1.72
C ARG A 23 1.40 2.21 -2.69
N ASP A 24 2.33 1.42 -2.15
CA ASP A 24 3.31 0.69 -2.94
C ASP A 24 2.64 -0.37 -3.84
N VAL A 25 1.57 -1.02 -3.36
CA VAL A 25 0.75 -1.93 -4.17
C VAL A 25 0.08 -1.20 -5.33
N GLN A 26 -0.51 -0.04 -5.08
CA GLN A 26 -1.18 0.75 -6.12
C GLN A 26 -0.19 1.31 -7.15
N HIS A 27 0.99 1.76 -6.73
CA HIS A 27 2.07 2.13 -7.65
C HIS A 27 2.55 0.94 -8.48
N ALA A 28 2.80 -0.22 -7.85
CA ALA A 28 3.17 -1.42 -8.59
C ALA A 28 2.12 -1.81 -9.63
N ALA A 29 0.83 -1.67 -9.28
CA ALA A 29 -0.27 -1.92 -10.21
C ALA A 29 -0.29 -0.94 -11.39
N SER A 30 0.05 0.34 -11.17
CA SER A 30 0.06 1.34 -12.24
C SER A 30 1.10 1.05 -13.34
N PHE A 31 2.15 0.29 -13.05
CA PHE A 31 3.12 -0.15 -14.08
C PHE A 31 2.51 -1.07 -15.16
N PHE A 32 1.35 -1.65 -14.90
CA PHE A 32 0.61 -2.48 -15.88
C PHE A 32 -0.41 -1.69 -16.70
N THR A 33 -0.47 -0.38 -16.51
CA THR A 33 -1.46 0.52 -17.12
C THR A 33 -0.80 1.79 -17.64
N ARG A 34 -1.57 2.65 -18.29
CA ARG A 34 -1.08 3.97 -18.72
C ARG A 34 -1.35 5.07 -17.70
N LEU A 35 -1.85 4.70 -16.51
CA LEU A 35 -2.19 5.68 -15.48
C LEU A 35 -0.93 6.31 -14.89
N ILE A 36 -0.85 7.62 -14.93
CA ILE A 36 0.14 8.41 -14.23
C ILE A 36 -0.36 8.63 -12.80
N THR A 37 0.48 8.37 -11.81
CA THR A 37 0.06 8.43 -10.41
C THR A 37 0.87 9.42 -9.60
N TYR A 38 0.18 10.14 -8.73
CA TYR A 38 0.75 11.06 -7.75
C TYR A 38 0.36 10.62 -6.35
N ASP A 39 1.21 10.88 -5.37
CA ASP A 39 0.95 10.52 -3.99
C ASP A 39 0.19 11.60 -3.22
N THR A 40 -0.78 11.16 -2.43
CA THR A 40 -1.32 12.00 -1.36
C THR A 40 -1.68 11.16 -0.14
N ARG A 41 -1.22 11.60 1.01
CA ARG A 41 -1.66 11.03 2.29
C ARG A 41 -2.98 11.66 2.69
N TYR A 42 -4.07 11.01 2.30
CA TYR A 42 -5.41 11.55 2.52
C TYR A 42 -6.39 10.44 2.82
N VAL A 43 -6.92 10.44 4.03
CA VAL A 43 -7.83 9.40 4.54
C VAL A 43 -9.22 9.91 4.91
N LYS A 44 -9.44 11.23 4.85
CA LYS A 44 -10.73 11.86 5.20
C LYS A 44 -11.46 12.32 3.94
N SER A 45 -12.76 12.56 4.06
CA SER A 45 -13.64 13.06 2.99
C SER A 45 -13.87 12.10 1.82
N THR A 46 -13.64 10.80 2.02
CA THR A 46 -14.05 9.71 1.13
C THR A 46 -14.63 8.57 1.95
N ASP A 47 -15.28 7.62 1.30
CA ASP A 47 -15.82 6.41 1.96
C ASP A 47 -14.73 5.63 2.71
N ALA A 48 -13.47 5.74 2.26
CA ALA A 48 -12.33 5.15 2.94
C ALA A 48 -12.17 5.65 4.40
N ALA A 49 -12.64 6.86 4.74
CA ALA A 49 -12.58 7.39 6.09
C ALA A 49 -13.40 6.54 7.07
N ALA A 50 -14.60 6.10 6.67
CA ALA A 50 -15.46 5.28 7.51
C ALA A 50 -14.80 3.93 7.84
N TYR A 51 -14.16 3.30 6.87
CA TYR A 51 -13.41 2.06 7.09
C TYR A 51 -12.19 2.28 7.98
N TYR A 52 -11.46 3.36 7.76
CA TYR A 52 -10.30 3.70 8.59
C TYR A 52 -10.69 3.96 10.04
N GLU A 53 -11.78 4.68 10.27
CA GLU A 53 -12.29 4.99 11.61
C GLU A 53 -12.85 3.75 12.32
N ALA A 54 -13.53 2.87 11.58
CA ALA A 54 -14.14 1.67 12.16
C ALA A 54 -13.11 0.58 12.52
N TYR A 55 -12.06 0.43 11.70
CA TYR A 55 -11.15 -0.70 11.82
C TYR A 55 -9.70 -0.30 12.12
N GLY A 56 -9.36 0.97 12.09
CA GLY A 56 -8.00 1.48 12.28
C GLY A 56 -7.01 0.95 11.24
N ASP A 57 -7.50 0.53 10.09
CA ASP A 57 -6.77 -0.35 9.19
C ASP A 57 -6.32 0.36 7.91
N ILE A 58 -5.70 -0.44 7.06
CA ILE A 58 -5.14 -0.03 5.78
C ILE A 58 -6.27 0.29 4.82
N VAL A 59 -6.33 1.54 4.43
CA VAL A 59 -7.23 1.99 3.37
C VAL A 59 -6.45 2.75 2.31
N GLY A 60 -6.89 2.65 1.08
CA GLY A 60 -6.31 3.37 -0.04
C GLY A 60 -7.35 3.57 -1.12
N GLY A 61 -7.05 4.45 -2.04
CA GLY A 61 -7.92 4.74 -3.15
C GLY A 61 -7.19 5.45 -4.27
N ILE A 62 -7.85 5.57 -5.40
CA ILE A 62 -7.40 6.35 -6.54
C ILE A 62 -8.44 7.44 -6.78
N GLY A 63 -8.01 8.65 -7.01
CA GLY A 63 -8.90 9.77 -7.23
C GLY A 63 -8.30 10.87 -8.09
N SER A 64 -9.11 11.79 -8.55
CA SER A 64 -8.73 12.84 -9.49
C SER A 64 -7.50 13.65 -9.03
N TYR A 65 -6.72 14.06 -10.01
CA TYR A 65 -5.63 15.01 -9.86
C TYR A 65 -5.87 16.23 -10.78
N PRO A 66 -5.68 17.44 -10.30
CA PRO A 66 -5.41 17.80 -8.91
C PRO A 66 -6.61 17.51 -8.01
N VAL A 67 -6.34 17.17 -6.74
CA VAL A 67 -7.39 16.90 -5.75
C VAL A 67 -8.25 18.15 -5.57
N LEU A 68 -9.58 18.00 -5.72
CA LEU A 68 -10.56 19.08 -5.67
C LEU A 68 -10.43 20.12 -6.82
N GLY A 69 -9.70 19.80 -7.88
CA GLY A 69 -9.58 20.68 -9.05
C GLY A 69 -10.77 20.63 -10.02
N ASN A 70 -11.62 19.61 -9.90
CA ASN A 70 -12.77 19.43 -10.78
C ASN A 70 -13.83 20.54 -10.55
N PRO A 71 -14.08 21.43 -11.53
CA PRO A 71 -15.08 22.51 -11.39
C PRO A 71 -16.52 21.98 -11.36
N HIS A 72 -16.73 20.73 -11.76
CA HIS A 72 -18.04 20.07 -11.75
C HIS A 72 -18.34 19.34 -10.44
N TYR A 73 -17.34 19.24 -9.54
CA TYR A 73 -17.47 18.51 -8.27
C TYR A 73 -18.64 19.02 -7.44
N HIS A 74 -19.61 18.15 -7.13
CA HIS A 74 -20.85 18.48 -6.43
C HIS A 74 -21.70 19.58 -7.11
N GLN A 75 -21.61 19.69 -8.43
CA GLN A 75 -22.36 20.66 -9.21
C GLN A 75 -23.35 19.97 -10.15
N PRO A 76 -24.47 20.65 -10.53
CA PRO A 76 -25.40 20.12 -11.54
C PRO A 76 -24.76 19.91 -12.92
N THR A 77 -23.56 20.44 -13.13
CA THR A 77 -22.77 20.30 -14.35
C THR A 77 -21.84 19.09 -14.33
N ASP A 78 -21.89 18.25 -13.29
CA ASP A 78 -21.20 16.96 -13.26
C ASP A 78 -22.00 15.94 -14.09
N LEU A 79 -21.76 15.96 -15.39
CA LEU A 79 -22.49 15.21 -16.39
C LEU A 79 -21.58 14.21 -17.09
N LEU A 80 -22.18 13.25 -17.80
CA LEU A 80 -21.45 12.23 -18.54
C LEU A 80 -20.44 12.81 -19.54
N GLU A 81 -20.80 13.95 -20.16
CA GLU A 81 -19.97 14.65 -21.13
C GLU A 81 -18.69 15.24 -20.54
N THR A 82 -18.65 15.44 -19.23
CA THR A 82 -17.46 15.93 -18.52
C THR A 82 -16.53 14.82 -18.05
N VAL A 83 -16.91 13.56 -18.27
CA VAL A 83 -16.13 12.39 -17.86
C VAL A 83 -15.10 12.01 -18.91
N ASN A 84 -13.84 11.90 -18.51
CA ASN A 84 -12.79 11.32 -19.33
C ASN A 84 -12.86 9.78 -19.23
N HIS A 85 -13.46 9.14 -20.23
CA HIS A 85 -13.67 7.69 -20.26
C HIS A 85 -12.36 6.89 -20.29
N ASP A 86 -11.31 7.40 -20.92
CA ASP A 86 -10.00 6.76 -20.94
C ASP A 86 -9.38 6.78 -19.55
N LEU A 87 -9.51 7.88 -18.81
CA LEU A 87 -9.05 7.97 -17.43
C LEU A 87 -9.77 6.98 -16.51
N VAL A 88 -11.11 6.88 -16.63
CA VAL A 88 -11.91 5.89 -15.89
C VAL A 88 -11.43 4.47 -16.21
N THR A 89 -11.18 4.19 -17.50
CA THR A 89 -10.70 2.88 -17.95
C THR A 89 -9.34 2.53 -17.34
N GLU A 90 -8.37 3.44 -17.41
CA GLU A 90 -7.03 3.17 -16.86
C GLU A 90 -7.04 3.11 -15.33
N THR A 91 -7.85 3.91 -14.67
CA THR A 91 -8.05 3.82 -13.21
C THR A 91 -8.67 2.48 -12.81
N SER A 92 -9.67 2.02 -13.54
CA SER A 92 -10.29 0.71 -13.31
C SER A 92 -9.31 -0.44 -13.52
N ARG A 93 -8.50 -0.39 -14.57
CA ARG A 93 -7.43 -1.37 -14.81
C ARG A 93 -6.41 -1.39 -13.68
N THR A 94 -5.98 -0.23 -13.20
CA THR A 94 -5.05 -0.12 -12.08
C THR A 94 -5.67 -0.66 -10.78
N THR A 95 -6.95 -0.41 -10.55
CA THR A 95 -7.69 -0.97 -9.41
C THR A 95 -7.75 -2.50 -9.47
N VAL A 96 -8.10 -3.06 -10.63
CA VAL A 96 -8.12 -4.52 -10.83
C VAL A 96 -6.74 -5.11 -10.62
N ALA A 97 -5.69 -4.51 -11.18
CA ALA A 97 -4.31 -4.97 -10.98
C ALA A 97 -3.91 -4.91 -9.50
N SER A 98 -4.31 -3.87 -8.75
CA SER A 98 -4.07 -3.78 -7.31
C SER A 98 -4.75 -4.93 -6.55
N ILE A 99 -6.00 -5.22 -6.87
CA ILE A 99 -6.75 -6.34 -6.27
C ILE A 99 -6.07 -7.68 -6.60
N MET A 100 -5.63 -7.88 -7.84
CA MET A 100 -4.92 -9.09 -8.25
C MET A 100 -3.60 -9.26 -7.50
N LEU A 101 -2.83 -8.20 -7.32
CA LEU A 101 -1.59 -8.22 -6.53
C LEU A 101 -1.89 -8.61 -5.07
N LEU A 102 -2.90 -7.99 -4.45
CA LEU A 102 -3.29 -8.30 -3.07
C LEU A 102 -3.80 -9.74 -2.94
N ALA A 103 -4.67 -10.18 -3.85
CA ALA A 103 -5.23 -11.55 -3.85
C ALA A 103 -4.17 -12.63 -4.10
N SER A 104 -3.09 -12.29 -4.80
CA SER A 104 -1.95 -13.19 -5.07
C SER A 104 -0.85 -13.11 -4.01
N SER A 105 -0.96 -12.17 -3.08
CA SER A 105 0.02 -12.01 -2.01
C SER A 105 -0.12 -13.13 -0.98
N PRO A 106 1.00 -13.57 -0.37
CA PRO A 106 0.93 -14.49 0.75
C PRO A 106 0.11 -13.93 1.91
N SER A 107 -0.51 -14.84 2.66
CA SER A 107 -1.22 -14.49 3.89
C SER A 107 -0.31 -13.76 4.88
N ARG A 108 -0.91 -12.90 5.69
CA ARG A 108 -0.19 -12.22 6.77
C ARG A 108 0.51 -13.25 7.66
N LEU A 109 1.78 -13.01 7.98
CA LEU A 109 2.51 -13.85 8.92
C LEU A 109 1.86 -13.81 10.31
N ALA A 110 1.78 -14.97 10.92
CA ALA A 110 1.24 -15.15 12.26
C ALA A 110 2.30 -15.73 13.22
N GLY A 111 2.04 -15.64 14.52
CA GLY A 111 2.86 -16.29 15.53
C GLY A 111 4.29 -15.76 15.63
N LEU A 112 4.54 -14.51 15.25
CA LEU A 112 5.86 -13.91 15.45
C LEU A 112 6.17 -13.85 16.94
N THR A 113 7.27 -14.51 17.32
CA THR A 113 7.78 -14.55 18.68
C THR A 113 9.19 -14.01 18.70
N VAL A 114 9.43 -13.09 19.61
CA VAL A 114 10.75 -12.53 19.89
C VAL A 114 11.32 -13.28 21.10
N GLY A 115 12.41 -13.99 20.90
CA GLY A 115 13.11 -14.69 21.96
C GLY A 115 13.92 -13.75 22.87
N SER A 116 14.69 -14.34 23.79
CA SER A 116 15.50 -13.58 24.71
C SER A 116 16.55 -12.73 23.99
N TYR A 117 16.70 -11.50 24.41
CA TYR A 117 17.78 -10.62 23.99
C TYR A 117 19.04 -10.94 24.82
N GLN A 118 20.10 -11.39 24.15
CA GLN A 118 21.37 -11.72 24.78
C GLN A 118 22.52 -11.17 23.94
N GLY A 119 23.38 -10.36 24.56
CA GLY A 119 24.60 -9.87 23.94
C GLY A 119 24.39 -9.21 22.57
N LYS A 120 23.36 -8.34 22.42
CA LYS A 120 22.95 -7.70 21.17
C LYS A 120 22.44 -8.68 20.12
N THR A 121 22.00 -9.84 20.52
CA THR A 121 21.45 -10.87 19.63
C THR A 121 20.02 -11.18 20.03
N VAL A 122 19.15 -11.33 19.06
CA VAL A 122 17.75 -11.73 19.25
C VAL A 122 17.40 -12.87 18.31
N LYS A 123 16.71 -13.87 18.81
CA LYS A 123 16.12 -14.93 18.01
C LYS A 123 14.66 -14.61 17.73
N LEU A 124 14.27 -14.72 16.47
CA LEU A 124 12.89 -14.57 15.99
C LEU A 124 12.40 -15.91 15.46
N THR A 125 11.16 -16.22 15.74
CA THR A 125 10.46 -17.37 15.14
C THR A 125 9.03 -16.94 14.77
N TRP A 126 8.47 -17.57 13.76
CA TRP A 126 7.08 -17.32 13.34
C TRP A 126 6.44 -18.57 12.75
N THR A 127 5.11 -18.54 12.62
CA THR A 127 4.39 -19.62 11.95
C THR A 127 4.76 -19.65 10.47
N PRO A 128 5.15 -20.81 9.91
CA PRO A 128 5.39 -20.92 8.47
C PRO A 128 4.19 -20.44 7.67
N SER A 129 4.45 -19.76 6.53
CA SER A 129 3.40 -19.44 5.58
C SER A 129 2.70 -20.71 5.09
N PRO A 130 1.38 -20.75 5.04
CA PRO A 130 0.63 -21.91 4.52
C PRO A 130 0.76 -22.05 3.00
N GLU A 131 1.17 -21.00 2.30
CA GLU A 131 1.26 -20.99 0.85
C GLU A 131 2.52 -21.72 0.36
N LYS A 132 2.33 -22.73 -0.48
CA LYS A 132 3.41 -23.54 -1.07
C LYS A 132 4.34 -22.73 -2.00
N SER A 133 3.90 -21.57 -2.46
CA SER A 133 4.67 -20.67 -3.32
C SER A 133 5.71 -19.85 -2.54
N VAL A 134 5.55 -19.68 -1.24
CA VAL A 134 6.52 -18.97 -0.41
C VAL A 134 7.82 -19.78 -0.31
N ARG A 135 8.93 -19.18 -0.71
CA ARG A 135 10.26 -19.81 -0.73
C ARG A 135 11.22 -19.25 0.30
N SER A 136 10.98 -18.01 0.72
CA SER A 136 11.84 -17.30 1.66
C SER A 136 11.06 -16.22 2.39
N TYR A 137 11.65 -15.70 3.45
CA TYR A 137 11.17 -14.58 4.22
C TYR A 137 12.22 -13.47 4.19
N ILE A 138 11.77 -12.23 4.17
CA ILE A 138 12.64 -11.06 4.27
C ILE A 138 12.36 -10.40 5.63
N LEU A 139 13.37 -10.30 6.45
CA LEU A 139 13.31 -9.51 7.68
C LEU A 139 13.93 -8.15 7.40
N ALA A 140 13.17 -7.13 7.72
CA ALA A 140 13.63 -5.75 7.64
C ALA A 140 13.67 -5.15 9.05
N TYR A 141 14.78 -4.54 9.42
CA TYR A 141 14.97 -3.99 10.75
C TYR A 141 15.85 -2.74 10.75
N GLY A 142 15.71 -1.93 11.77
CA GLY A 142 16.49 -0.71 11.92
C GLY A 142 16.01 0.16 13.08
N LEU A 143 16.63 1.32 13.23
CA LEU A 143 16.19 2.34 14.18
C LEU A 143 14.82 2.92 13.78
N ALA A 144 14.10 3.50 14.74
CA ALA A 144 12.77 4.06 14.50
C ALA A 144 12.73 5.09 13.36
N GLN A 145 13.82 5.83 13.14
CA GLN A 145 13.94 6.81 12.05
C GLN A 145 14.18 6.16 10.67
N ALA A 146 14.65 4.90 10.65
CA ALA A 146 14.90 4.14 9.42
C ALA A 146 14.63 2.64 9.69
N PRO A 147 13.37 2.26 9.93
CA PRO A 147 13.04 0.92 10.43
C PRO A 147 13.33 -0.21 9.46
N LEU A 148 13.41 0.07 8.16
CA LEU A 148 13.64 -0.94 7.13
C LEU A 148 15.03 -0.85 6.49
N LYS A 149 16.01 -0.22 7.18
CA LYS A 149 17.33 0.02 6.63
C LYS A 149 18.11 -1.25 6.34
N ASN A 150 18.03 -2.21 7.24
CA ASN A 150 18.74 -3.50 7.10
C ASN A 150 17.74 -4.55 6.63
N ARG A 151 18.18 -5.46 5.75
CA ARG A 151 17.37 -6.58 5.26
C ARG A 151 18.18 -7.84 5.20
N ILE A 152 17.60 -8.94 5.65
CA ILE A 152 18.15 -10.28 5.49
C ILE A 152 17.08 -11.19 4.88
N THR A 153 17.51 -12.15 4.08
CA THR A 153 16.64 -13.19 3.53
C THR A 153 16.93 -14.51 4.23
N VAL A 154 15.88 -15.19 4.69
CA VAL A 154 15.97 -16.51 5.33
C VAL A 154 15.02 -17.48 4.68
N LEU A 155 15.38 -18.75 4.65
CA LEU A 155 14.58 -19.82 4.04
C LEU A 155 13.66 -20.53 5.04
N LYS A 156 13.94 -20.39 6.33
CA LYS A 156 13.18 -21.00 7.42
C LYS A 156 12.39 -19.96 8.17
N PRO A 157 11.31 -20.33 8.89
CA PRO A 157 10.51 -19.42 9.68
C PRO A 157 11.18 -19.07 11.02
N GLU A 158 12.48 -18.86 10.98
CA GLU A 158 13.31 -18.44 12.12
C GLU A 158 14.50 -17.61 11.63
N ALA A 159 14.96 -16.71 12.47
CA ALA A 159 16.16 -15.93 12.23
C ALA A 159 16.85 -15.57 13.55
N THR A 160 18.17 -15.42 13.49
CA THR A 160 18.94 -14.82 14.57
C THR A 160 19.56 -13.53 14.05
N LEU A 161 19.18 -12.41 14.65
CA LEU A 161 19.73 -11.10 14.35
C LEU A 161 20.79 -10.73 15.36
N ALA A 162 21.96 -10.31 14.88
CA ALA A 162 23.04 -9.78 15.71
C ALA A 162 23.18 -8.26 15.53
N GLY A 163 23.80 -7.60 16.49
CA GLY A 163 23.99 -6.15 16.45
C GLY A 163 22.71 -5.35 16.70
N ILE A 164 21.73 -5.97 17.37
CA ILE A 164 20.47 -5.30 17.72
C ILE A 164 20.70 -4.39 18.91
N GLU A 165 20.29 -3.14 18.77
CA GLU A 165 20.34 -2.13 19.82
C GLU A 165 18.93 -1.85 20.36
N PRO A 166 18.80 -1.42 21.61
CA PRO A 166 17.52 -0.99 22.16
C PRO A 166 16.87 0.11 21.30
N GLY A 167 15.58 -0.01 21.02
CA GLY A 167 14.84 0.93 20.17
C GLY A 167 14.88 0.62 18.66
N MET A 168 15.52 -0.47 18.24
CA MET A 168 15.34 -0.98 16.89
C MET A 168 13.97 -1.62 16.71
N ILE A 169 13.40 -1.42 15.53
CA ILE A 169 12.16 -2.03 15.06
C ILE A 169 12.53 -3.19 14.11
N ILE A 170 11.77 -4.27 14.21
CA ILE A 170 11.92 -5.47 13.38
C ILE A 170 10.59 -5.73 12.67
#